data_0edf872ba732b4050719aa65a52f1104
#
_entry.id   0edf872ba732b4050719aa65a52f1104
#
_cell.length_a   1.000
_cell.length_b   1.000
_cell.length_c   1.000
_cell.angle_alpha   90.00
_cell.angle_beta   90.00
_cell.angle_gamma   90.00
#
_symmetry.space_group_name_H-M   'P 1'
#
loop_
_entity.id
_entity.type
_entity.pdbx_description
1 polymer ?
#
loop_
_entity_poly.entity_id
_entity_poly.type
_entity_poly.pdbx_seq_one_letter_code
_entity_poly.pdbx_strand_id
1 'polypeptide(L)'
;MKKISTIAAIALISATTLFGTAHAAPMPAQPHPWDHRVKCETKDPDDRKIVARYGNSEFGWKHFSGPHNIKKCSTLYAALHGEVDRKSEQGRKLEYDAVEFETGVPRPRQVKITVVVWQARKSLDGKYDAGRGNTIGVITAYCHNQQGNKCPAWAKL
;
A
#
# COMPACT_ATOMS: atom_id res chain seq x y z
N MET A 1 56.65 68.61 -36.70
CA MET A 1 55.31 68.58 -36.17
C MET A 1 54.73 67.17 -36.47
N LYS A 2 54.69 66.28 -35.50
CA LYS A 2 54.17 64.88 -35.65
C LYS A 2 52.80 64.82 -34.95
N LYS A 3 51.77 64.53 -35.72
CA LYS A 3 50.45 64.31 -35.20
C LYS A 3 50.30 62.84 -34.77
N ILE A 4 49.98 62.62 -33.50
CA ILE A 4 49.70 61.28 -32.92
C ILE A 4 48.19 61.11 -32.96
N SER A 5 47.69 60.12 -33.75
CA SER A 5 46.30 59.71 -33.75
C SER A 5 46.10 58.59 -32.75
N THR A 6 45.29 58.84 -31.75
CA THR A 6 44.87 57.84 -30.74
C THR A 6 43.65 57.09 -31.23
N ILE A 7 43.75 55.79 -31.44
CA ILE A 7 42.63 54.90 -31.79
C ILE A 7 42.08 54.37 -30.48
N ALA A 8 40.80 54.68 -30.18
CA ALA A 8 40.07 54.11 -29.06
C ALA A 8 39.44 52.79 -29.48
N ALA A 9 39.87 51.68 -28.83
CA ALA A 9 39.27 50.39 -29.02
C ALA A 9 38.08 50.24 -28.05
N ILE A 10 36.88 50.08 -28.58
CA ILE A 10 35.68 49.79 -27.81
C ILE A 10 35.53 48.26 -27.70
N ALA A 11 35.74 47.72 -26.48
CA ALA A 11 35.53 46.31 -26.17
C ALA A 11 34.01 46.07 -25.88
N LEU A 12 33.32 45.37 -26.75
CA LEU A 12 31.96 44.89 -26.54
C LEU A 12 32.01 43.67 -25.64
N ILE A 13 31.57 43.79 -24.39
CA ILE A 13 31.36 42.67 -23.46
C ILE A 13 29.96 42.07 -23.74
N SER A 14 29.95 40.90 -24.41
CA SER A 14 28.74 40.10 -24.59
C SER A 14 28.44 39.34 -23.33
N ALA A 15 27.46 39.77 -22.55
CA ALA A 15 26.94 39.03 -21.40
C ALA A 15 26.04 37.87 -21.88
N THR A 16 26.53 36.64 -21.88
CA THR A 16 25.72 35.44 -22.12
C THR A 16 24.97 35.10 -20.84
N THR A 17 23.68 35.35 -20.78
CA THR A 17 22.79 34.91 -19.71
C THR A 17 22.51 33.40 -19.87
N LEU A 18 23.13 32.57 -19.04
CA LEU A 18 22.80 31.16 -18.89
C LEU A 18 21.46 31.05 -18.16
N PHE A 19 20.38 30.82 -18.92
CA PHE A 19 19.10 30.40 -18.34
C PHE A 19 19.24 28.96 -17.85
N GLY A 20 19.61 28.78 -16.58
CA GLY A 20 19.55 27.51 -15.89
C GLY A 20 18.09 27.11 -15.73
N THR A 21 17.66 26.01 -16.39
CA THR A 21 16.37 25.39 -16.11
C THR A 21 16.38 24.81 -14.70
N ALA A 22 15.79 25.54 -13.76
CA ALA A 22 15.56 25.03 -12.42
C ALA A 22 14.59 23.84 -12.51
N HIS A 23 15.10 22.61 -12.44
CA HIS A 23 14.26 21.43 -12.24
C HIS A 23 13.70 21.53 -10.84
N ALA A 24 12.40 21.80 -10.72
CA ALA A 24 11.70 21.72 -9.45
C ALA A 24 11.86 20.31 -8.89
N ALA A 25 12.46 20.16 -7.72
CA ALA A 25 12.53 18.89 -7.02
C ALA A 25 11.09 18.38 -6.79
N PRO A 26 10.82 17.07 -6.97
CA PRO A 26 9.50 16.52 -6.70
C PRO A 26 9.09 16.87 -5.26
N MET A 27 7.95 17.51 -5.10
CA MET A 27 7.41 17.79 -3.77
C MET A 27 7.20 16.47 -3.03
N PRO A 28 7.60 16.35 -1.74
CA PRO A 28 7.33 15.16 -0.96
C PRO A 28 5.82 14.92 -0.92
N ALA A 29 5.41 13.69 -1.25
CA ALA A 29 4.01 13.30 -1.24
C ALA A 29 3.40 13.61 0.13
N GLN A 30 2.34 14.41 0.15
CA GLN A 30 1.61 14.71 1.40
C GLN A 30 0.99 13.42 1.92
N PRO A 31 1.14 13.10 3.22
CA PRO A 31 0.53 11.90 3.80
C PRO A 31 -0.98 11.92 3.58
N HIS A 32 -1.51 10.86 2.97
CA HIS A 32 -2.96 10.73 2.78
C HIS A 32 -3.61 10.41 4.13
N PRO A 33 -4.71 11.10 4.52
CA PRO A 33 -5.37 10.82 5.80
C PRO A 33 -5.97 9.42 5.80
N TRP A 34 -5.70 8.67 6.87
CA TRP A 34 -6.24 7.34 7.10
C TRP A 34 -6.32 7.02 8.59
N ASP A 35 -7.14 6.07 8.97
CA ASP A 35 -7.36 5.70 10.36
C ASP A 35 -6.35 4.63 10.79
N HIS A 36 -5.37 5.02 11.61
CA HIS A 36 -4.28 4.19 12.09
C HIS A 36 -4.68 3.18 13.18
N ARG A 37 -5.88 3.33 13.78
CA ARG A 37 -6.32 2.46 14.87
C ARG A 37 -6.37 1.01 14.40
N VAL A 38 -5.90 0.11 15.27
CA VAL A 38 -5.92 -1.33 15.01
C VAL A 38 -7.34 -1.86 15.28
N LYS A 39 -7.89 -2.59 14.33
CA LYS A 39 -9.17 -3.31 14.44
C LYS A 39 -8.95 -4.76 14.82
N CYS A 40 -7.98 -5.42 14.16
CA CYS A 40 -7.63 -6.82 14.41
C CYS A 40 -6.12 -6.94 14.51
N GLU A 41 -5.64 -7.88 15.33
CA GLU A 41 -4.23 -8.18 15.47
C GLU A 41 -4.04 -9.68 15.69
N THR A 42 -3.05 -10.28 15.02
CA THR A 42 -2.65 -11.67 15.21
C THR A 42 -1.16 -11.83 14.88
N LYS A 43 -0.63 -13.05 15.04
CA LYS A 43 0.67 -13.46 14.53
C LYS A 43 0.47 -14.54 13.47
N ASP A 44 1.34 -14.56 12.48
CA ASP A 44 1.41 -15.65 11.52
C ASP A 44 2.37 -16.76 12.01
N PRO A 45 2.51 -17.87 11.28
CA PRO A 45 3.42 -18.96 11.67
C PRO A 45 4.90 -18.56 11.79
N ASP A 46 5.33 -17.52 11.08
CA ASP A 46 6.70 -16.97 11.19
C ASP A 46 6.85 -15.97 12.37
N ASP A 47 5.87 -15.92 13.30
CA ASP A 47 5.80 -15.02 14.46
C ASP A 47 5.76 -13.52 14.09
N ARG A 48 5.43 -13.20 12.83
CA ARG A 48 5.25 -11.81 12.39
C ARG A 48 3.95 -11.25 12.94
N LYS A 49 4.03 -10.10 13.58
CA LYS A 49 2.83 -9.35 14.00
C LYS A 49 2.10 -8.82 12.78
N ILE A 50 0.87 -9.26 12.58
CA ILE A 50 -0.03 -8.81 11.52
C ILE A 50 -1.17 -8.01 12.14
N VAL A 51 -1.33 -6.78 11.67
CA VAL A 51 -2.43 -5.88 12.09
C VAL A 51 -3.37 -5.60 10.93
N ALA A 52 -4.66 -5.52 11.19
CA ALA A 52 -5.62 -4.90 10.29
C ALA A 52 -6.07 -3.58 10.91
N ARG A 53 -5.71 -2.47 10.28
CA ARG A 53 -6.10 -1.13 10.74
C ARG A 53 -7.42 -0.73 10.10
N TYR A 54 -8.11 0.26 10.69
CA TYR A 54 -9.34 0.77 10.10
C TYR A 54 -9.13 1.30 8.67
N GLY A 55 -8.00 1.98 8.42
CA GLY A 55 -7.64 2.42 7.08
C GLY A 55 -8.56 3.51 6.51
N ASN A 56 -8.83 3.43 5.22
CA ASN A 56 -9.74 4.31 4.49
C ASN A 56 -10.49 3.54 3.38
N SER A 57 -11.02 4.21 2.37
CA SER A 57 -11.70 3.55 1.23
C SER A 57 -10.74 2.79 0.31
N GLU A 58 -9.44 3.07 0.34
CA GLU A 58 -8.45 2.47 -0.57
C GLU A 58 -7.80 1.21 0.03
N PHE A 59 -7.70 1.12 1.37
CA PHE A 59 -7.12 -0.05 2.05
C PHE A 59 -7.59 -0.19 3.50
N GLY A 60 -7.30 -1.35 4.09
CA GLY A 60 -7.62 -1.68 5.48
C GLY A 60 -9.08 -2.06 5.69
N TRP A 61 -9.50 -2.11 6.96
CA TRP A 61 -10.82 -2.61 7.34
C TRP A 61 -11.98 -1.92 6.62
N LYS A 62 -11.95 -0.59 6.50
CA LYS A 62 -13.01 0.16 5.82
C LYS A 62 -13.14 -0.22 4.35
N HIS A 63 -12.00 -0.52 3.70
CA HIS A 63 -11.98 -0.95 2.32
C HIS A 63 -12.62 -2.33 2.14
N PHE A 64 -12.18 -3.34 2.88
CA PHE A 64 -12.65 -4.71 2.59
C PHE A 64 -13.91 -5.12 3.36
N SER A 65 -14.24 -4.49 4.48
CA SER A 65 -15.43 -4.87 5.25
C SER A 65 -16.75 -4.52 4.57
N GLY A 66 -16.79 -3.48 3.77
CA GLY A 66 -17.92 -3.10 2.93
C GLY A 66 -17.96 -3.88 1.62
N PRO A 67 -17.09 -3.53 0.65
CA PRO A 67 -17.07 -4.13 -0.68
C PRO A 67 -16.92 -5.64 -0.68
N HIS A 68 -16.03 -6.20 0.16
CA HIS A 68 -15.73 -7.63 0.16
C HIS A 68 -16.47 -8.43 1.26
N ASN A 69 -17.34 -7.76 2.05
CA ASN A 69 -18.19 -8.40 3.07
C ASN A 69 -17.44 -9.19 4.16
N ILE A 70 -16.20 -8.84 4.47
CA ILE A 70 -15.43 -9.43 5.56
C ILE A 70 -15.66 -8.62 6.83
N LYS A 71 -16.53 -9.15 7.73
CA LYS A 71 -17.05 -8.41 8.90
C LYS A 71 -16.41 -8.82 10.23
N LYS A 72 -15.60 -9.88 10.26
CA LYS A 72 -15.03 -10.43 11.49
C LYS A 72 -13.51 -10.59 11.35
N CYS A 73 -12.79 -10.37 12.45
CA CYS A 73 -11.35 -10.65 12.51
C CYS A 73 -11.02 -12.13 12.31
N SER A 74 -11.89 -13.03 12.80
CA SER A 74 -11.73 -14.48 12.61
C SER A 74 -11.61 -14.88 11.14
N THR A 75 -12.34 -14.20 10.23
CA THR A 75 -12.22 -14.44 8.78
C THR A 75 -10.81 -14.13 8.25
N LEU A 76 -10.15 -13.10 8.80
CA LEU A 76 -8.75 -12.81 8.45
C LEU A 76 -7.80 -13.85 9.05
N TYR A 77 -8.05 -14.25 10.31
CA TYR A 77 -7.17 -15.16 11.05
C TYR A 77 -7.09 -16.53 10.40
N ALA A 78 -8.17 -17.01 9.79
CA ALA A 78 -8.17 -18.29 9.08
C ALA A 78 -7.10 -18.35 7.96
N ALA A 79 -6.89 -17.27 7.23
CA ALA A 79 -5.82 -17.20 6.24
C ALA A 79 -4.46 -16.87 6.91
N LEU A 80 -4.42 -15.91 7.83
CA LEU A 80 -3.18 -15.43 8.45
C LEU A 80 -2.49 -16.45 9.36
N HIS A 81 -3.19 -17.50 9.82
CA HIS A 81 -2.58 -18.61 10.57
C HIS A 81 -2.01 -19.71 9.65
N GLY A 82 -2.23 -19.59 8.34
CA GLY A 82 -1.54 -20.39 7.32
C GLY A 82 -0.17 -19.82 6.96
N GLU A 83 0.58 -20.58 6.18
CA GLU A 83 1.85 -20.11 5.62
C GLU A 83 1.61 -19.01 4.58
N VAL A 84 2.67 -18.24 4.27
CA VAL A 84 2.62 -17.25 3.22
C VAL A 84 2.65 -17.94 1.86
N ASP A 85 1.57 -17.81 1.09
CA ASP A 85 1.46 -18.40 -0.24
C ASP A 85 2.30 -17.65 -1.29
N ARG A 86 2.34 -16.31 -1.20
CA ARG A 86 3.12 -15.49 -2.13
C ARG A 86 3.81 -14.32 -1.41
N LYS A 87 5.06 -14.07 -1.82
CA LYS A 87 5.85 -12.90 -1.38
C LYS A 87 6.26 -12.09 -2.61
N SER A 88 6.05 -10.78 -2.57
CA SER A 88 6.45 -9.85 -3.62
C SER A 88 6.96 -8.53 -3.02
N GLU A 89 7.35 -7.57 -3.87
CA GLU A 89 7.85 -6.28 -3.42
C GLU A 89 9.02 -6.44 -2.41
N GLN A 90 9.99 -7.30 -2.74
CA GLN A 90 11.13 -7.62 -1.88
C GLN A 90 10.71 -8.18 -0.51
N GLY A 91 9.65 -8.99 -0.47
CA GLY A 91 9.13 -9.59 0.75
C GLY A 91 8.26 -8.67 1.61
N ARG A 92 7.97 -7.45 1.14
CA ARG A 92 7.12 -6.51 1.88
C ARG A 92 5.63 -6.77 1.69
N LYS A 93 5.25 -7.30 0.53
CA LYS A 93 3.87 -7.72 0.25
C LYS A 93 3.75 -9.22 0.44
N LEU A 94 2.88 -9.65 1.36
CA LEU A 94 2.60 -11.04 1.66
C LEU A 94 1.13 -11.33 1.32
N GLU A 95 0.89 -12.48 0.72
CA GLU A 95 -0.46 -12.96 0.43
C GLU A 95 -0.66 -14.31 1.12
N TYR A 96 -1.77 -14.44 1.83
CA TYR A 96 -2.18 -15.63 2.56
C TYR A 96 -3.51 -16.08 2.00
N ASP A 97 -3.61 -17.35 1.69
CA ASP A 97 -4.81 -17.98 1.14
C ASP A 97 -5.42 -18.95 2.16
N ALA A 98 -6.73 -19.00 2.22
CA ALA A 98 -7.47 -20.02 2.95
C ALA A 98 -8.64 -20.50 2.10
N VAL A 99 -9.09 -21.72 2.34
CA VAL A 99 -10.31 -22.27 1.73
C VAL A 99 -11.32 -22.54 2.84
N GLU A 100 -12.47 -21.91 2.74
CA GLU A 100 -13.60 -22.12 3.63
C GLU A 100 -14.65 -23.02 2.97
N PHE A 101 -15.22 -23.91 3.76
CA PHE A 101 -16.24 -24.85 3.33
C PHE A 101 -17.56 -24.55 4.04
N GLU A 102 -18.65 -24.48 3.28
CA GLU A 102 -19.98 -24.48 3.85
C GLU A 102 -20.36 -25.92 4.23
N THR A 103 -20.51 -26.16 5.54
CA THR A 103 -20.90 -27.46 6.07
C THR A 103 -22.38 -27.48 6.45
N GLY A 104 -22.95 -28.69 6.60
CA GLY A 104 -24.37 -28.87 7.01
C GLY A 104 -25.37 -28.59 5.91
N VAL A 105 -24.96 -28.50 4.65
CA VAL A 105 -25.82 -28.38 3.47
C VAL A 105 -25.71 -29.61 2.57
N PRO A 106 -26.76 -29.98 1.81
CA PRO A 106 -26.75 -31.17 0.95
C PRO A 106 -25.66 -31.16 -0.13
N ARG A 107 -25.23 -29.95 -0.54
CA ARG A 107 -24.14 -29.75 -1.53
C ARG A 107 -23.16 -28.77 -0.94
N PRO A 108 -22.09 -29.25 -0.30
CA PRO A 108 -21.06 -28.40 0.24
C PRO A 108 -20.48 -27.46 -0.83
N ARG A 109 -20.32 -26.21 -0.46
CA ARG A 109 -19.65 -25.20 -1.29
C ARG A 109 -18.34 -24.79 -0.63
N GLN A 110 -17.41 -24.31 -1.45
CA GLN A 110 -16.15 -23.78 -0.96
C GLN A 110 -15.89 -22.39 -1.54
N VAL A 111 -15.15 -21.59 -0.81
CA VAL A 111 -14.66 -20.32 -1.29
C VAL A 111 -13.21 -20.11 -0.85
N LYS A 112 -12.37 -19.65 -1.76
CA LYS A 112 -11.01 -19.27 -1.46
C LYS A 112 -10.99 -17.81 -1.02
N ILE A 113 -10.37 -17.54 0.13
CA ILE A 113 -10.14 -16.20 0.70
C ILE A 113 -8.67 -15.88 0.55
N THR A 114 -8.34 -14.70 0.04
CA THR A 114 -6.98 -14.15 0.05
C THR A 114 -6.93 -12.94 0.98
N VAL A 115 -5.92 -12.91 1.84
CA VAL A 115 -5.57 -11.75 2.69
C VAL A 115 -4.23 -11.20 2.22
N VAL A 116 -4.18 -9.92 1.88
CA VAL A 116 -2.98 -9.25 1.40
C VAL A 116 -2.46 -8.31 2.49
N VAL A 117 -1.20 -8.52 2.88
CA VAL A 117 -0.53 -7.78 3.96
C VAL A 117 0.63 -6.99 3.42
N TRP A 118 0.79 -5.76 3.90
CA TRP A 118 1.95 -4.92 3.65
C TRP A 118 2.82 -4.81 4.91
N GLN A 119 3.94 -5.53 4.92
CA GLN A 119 4.87 -5.65 6.06
C GLN A 119 5.94 -4.54 6.07
N ALA A 120 5.56 -3.34 5.67
CA ALA A 120 6.43 -2.20 5.77
C ALA A 120 5.70 -1.01 6.39
N ARG A 121 6.48 -0.08 6.93
CA ARG A 121 5.97 1.15 7.53
C ARG A 121 5.28 2.05 6.50
N LYS A 122 5.86 2.16 5.29
CA LYS A 122 5.35 3.04 4.23
C LYS A 122 4.87 2.24 3.03
N SER A 123 3.84 2.74 2.34
CA SER A 123 3.47 2.25 1.00
C SER A 123 4.58 2.52 -0.02
N LEU A 124 4.55 1.83 -1.17
CA LEU A 124 5.56 1.98 -2.23
C LEU A 124 5.66 3.43 -2.74
N ASP A 125 4.51 4.07 -2.91
CA ASP A 125 4.39 5.44 -3.38
C ASP A 125 4.64 6.50 -2.27
N GLY A 126 4.90 6.05 -1.03
CA GLY A 126 5.10 6.92 0.13
C GLY A 126 3.84 7.63 0.62
N LYS A 127 2.68 7.38 0.01
CA LYS A 127 1.40 8.03 0.30
C LYS A 127 0.88 7.73 1.71
N TYR A 128 1.16 6.53 2.21
CA TYR A 128 0.74 6.06 3.54
C TYR A 128 1.95 5.75 4.41
N ASP A 129 1.91 6.17 5.67
CA ASP A 129 2.96 5.92 6.68
C ASP A 129 2.30 5.50 8.00
N ALA A 130 2.62 4.30 8.49
CA ALA A 130 2.09 3.74 9.74
C ALA A 130 2.80 4.28 11.00
N GLY A 131 3.82 5.12 10.84
CA GLY A 131 4.63 5.63 11.93
C GLY A 131 5.77 4.69 12.34
N ARG A 132 6.71 5.23 13.12
CA ARG A 132 7.90 4.49 13.56
C ARG A 132 7.50 3.25 14.37
N GLY A 133 8.14 2.11 14.10
CA GLY A 133 7.89 0.84 14.80
C GLY A 133 6.60 0.11 14.38
N ASN A 134 5.88 0.63 13.38
CA ASN A 134 4.63 0.05 12.91
C ASN A 134 4.72 -0.39 11.45
N THR A 135 3.82 -1.30 11.06
CA THR A 135 3.56 -1.68 9.66
C THR A 135 2.17 -1.22 9.25
N ILE A 136 1.94 -1.08 7.94
CA ILE A 136 0.61 -0.81 7.40
C ILE A 136 -0.34 -1.95 7.73
N GLY A 137 0.12 -3.21 7.57
CA GLY A 137 -0.65 -4.41 7.89
C GLY A 137 -1.56 -4.85 6.74
N VAL A 138 -2.72 -5.39 7.04
CA VAL A 138 -3.68 -5.88 6.04
C VAL A 138 -4.17 -4.72 5.18
N ILE A 139 -3.86 -4.78 3.88
CA ILE A 139 -4.30 -3.77 2.91
C ILE A 139 -5.64 -4.14 2.27
N THR A 140 -5.86 -5.42 1.97
CA THR A 140 -7.15 -5.92 1.48
C THR A 140 -7.34 -7.39 1.84
N ALA A 141 -8.59 -7.84 1.79
CA ALA A 141 -8.97 -9.24 1.87
C ALA A 141 -10.23 -9.45 1.03
N TYR A 142 -10.33 -10.58 0.31
CA TYR A 142 -11.40 -10.82 -0.63
C TYR A 142 -11.60 -12.30 -0.93
N CYS A 143 -12.75 -12.66 -1.52
CA CYS A 143 -13.07 -14.02 -1.94
C CYS A 143 -12.95 -14.16 -3.46
N HIS A 144 -12.33 -15.27 -3.89
CA HIS A 144 -12.20 -15.58 -5.31
C HIS A 144 -13.50 -16.10 -5.92
N ASN A 145 -13.63 -15.93 -7.24
CA ASN A 145 -14.74 -16.45 -8.04
C ASN A 145 -16.13 -16.01 -7.53
N GLN A 146 -16.19 -14.84 -6.89
CA GLN A 146 -17.42 -14.22 -6.42
C GLN A 146 -17.61 -12.87 -7.13
N GLN A 147 -18.85 -12.49 -7.37
CA GLN A 147 -19.14 -11.18 -7.98
C GLN A 147 -18.56 -10.04 -7.12
N GLY A 148 -17.73 -9.20 -7.73
CA GLY A 148 -17.04 -8.12 -7.02
C GLY A 148 -16.07 -8.59 -5.93
N ASN A 149 -15.61 -9.86 -6.00
CA ASN A 149 -14.75 -10.49 -4.98
C ASN A 149 -15.36 -10.45 -3.56
N LYS A 150 -16.68 -10.41 -3.47
CA LYS A 150 -17.43 -10.29 -2.22
C LYS A 150 -17.61 -11.67 -1.58
N CYS A 151 -17.14 -11.82 -0.34
CA CYS A 151 -17.32 -13.07 0.39
C CYS A 151 -18.79 -13.38 0.64
N PRO A 152 -19.23 -14.62 0.38
CA PRO A 152 -20.61 -15.02 0.63
C PRO A 152 -20.95 -14.96 2.12
N ALA A 153 -22.23 -14.77 2.44
CA ALA A 153 -22.65 -14.57 3.83
C ALA A 153 -22.42 -15.81 4.73
N TRP A 154 -22.29 -16.98 4.16
CA TRP A 154 -21.99 -18.22 4.88
C TRP A 154 -20.48 -18.37 5.18
N ALA A 155 -19.58 -17.72 4.42
CA ALA A 155 -18.15 -17.64 4.72
C ALA A 155 -17.92 -16.78 5.98
N LYS A 156 -18.24 -17.33 7.13
CA LYS A 156 -18.19 -16.69 8.45
C LYS A 156 -17.25 -17.48 9.34
N LEU A 157 -16.00 -17.32 9.15
CA LEU A 157 -15.04 -17.80 10.14
C LEU A 157 -15.08 -16.97 11.41
#